data_53df70eedcd99274aeb04fb884e32faf
#
_entry.id   53df70eedcd99274aeb04fb884e32faf
#
_cell.length_a   1.000
_cell.length_b   1.000
_cell.length_c   1.000
_cell.angle_alpha   90.00
_cell.angle_beta   90.00
_cell.angle_gamma   90.00
#
_symmetry.space_group_name_H-M   'P 1'
#
loop_
_entity.id
_entity.type
_entity.pdbx_description
1 polymer ?
#
loop_
_entity_poly.entity_id
_entity_poly.type
_entity_poly.pdbx_seq_one_letter_code
_entity_poly.pdbx_strand_id
1 'polypeptide(L)'
;KQNRWMTEEIRVMVATNAFGMGIDKPNVRVVVHVDVPNSLEEYYQEAGRAGRDGKKAYAVLLTGHNDKRNLRRHLSDAFPDRDFIKLVYEMLCNFLEIAVGEGYQRHCEFNFELFCKVFKFPILPTHNALKLLTQSGYIEYIEEMDHLSRVMILVDKEALYHIHTSNAEVDRVL
;
A
#
# COMPACT_ATOMS: atom_id res chain seq x y z
N LYS A 1 -11.25 5.06 28.95
CA LYS A 1 -12.43 4.91 28.08
C LYS A 1 -12.67 3.42 27.77
N GLN A 2 -11.66 2.63 27.36
CA GLN A 2 -11.79 1.21 27.05
C GLN A 2 -12.41 0.40 28.19
N ASN A 3 -11.90 0.52 29.40
CA ASN A 3 -12.42 -0.22 30.57
C ASN A 3 -13.92 0.04 30.81
N ARG A 4 -14.36 1.29 30.71
CA ARG A 4 -15.76 1.67 30.88
C ARG A 4 -16.67 1.05 29.79
N TRP A 5 -16.14 0.85 28.60
CA TRP A 5 -16.86 0.15 27.53
C TRP A 5 -16.87 -1.38 27.75
N MET A 6 -15.77 -1.94 28.24
CA MET A 6 -15.70 -3.36 28.61
C MET A 6 -16.68 -3.70 29.74
N THR A 7 -16.81 -2.82 30.73
CA THR A 7 -17.74 -2.99 31.87
C THR A 7 -19.18 -2.54 31.58
N GLU A 8 -19.49 -2.17 30.32
CA GLU A 8 -20.83 -1.72 29.87
C GLU A 8 -21.31 -0.38 30.49
N GLU A 9 -20.43 0.35 31.17
CA GLU A 9 -20.72 1.70 31.67
C GLU A 9 -20.98 2.68 30.50
N ILE A 10 -20.30 2.48 29.36
CA ILE A 10 -20.59 3.14 28.09
C ILE A 10 -20.98 2.10 27.04
N ARG A 11 -22.03 2.40 26.27
CA ARG A 11 -22.62 1.46 25.30
C ARG A 11 -21.98 1.53 23.94
N VAL A 12 -21.40 2.65 23.57
CA VAL A 12 -20.84 2.91 22.24
C VAL A 12 -19.37 3.29 22.36
N MET A 13 -18.54 2.68 21.51
CA MET A 13 -17.14 3.02 21.34
C MET A 13 -16.92 3.49 19.90
N VAL A 14 -16.35 4.68 19.75
CA VAL A 14 -15.86 5.19 18.47
C VAL A 14 -14.33 5.16 18.52
N ALA A 15 -13.72 4.51 17.57
CA ALA A 15 -12.29 4.30 17.52
C ALA A 15 -11.81 4.08 16.08
N THR A 16 -10.51 4.19 15.87
CA THR A 16 -9.86 3.73 14.63
C THR A 16 -9.65 2.22 14.66
N ASN A 17 -9.29 1.62 13.53
CA ASN A 17 -8.96 0.20 13.39
C ASN A 17 -7.87 -0.26 14.38
N ALA A 18 -6.92 0.63 14.74
CA ALA A 18 -5.88 0.34 15.74
C ALA A 18 -6.41 0.01 17.14
N PHE A 19 -7.60 0.51 17.51
CA PHE A 19 -8.21 0.22 18.81
C PHE A 19 -8.53 -1.26 19.01
N GLY A 20 -8.69 -1.98 17.95
CA GLY A 20 -9.21 -3.33 18.03
C GLY A 20 -8.22 -4.43 18.29
N MET A 21 -6.92 -4.19 18.18
CA MET A 21 -5.91 -5.23 18.42
C MET A 21 -5.91 -5.64 19.90
N GLY A 22 -6.19 -6.92 20.17
CA GLY A 22 -6.20 -7.47 21.54
C GLY A 22 -7.45 -7.21 22.36
N ILE A 23 -8.54 -6.68 21.78
CA ILE A 23 -9.81 -6.52 22.48
C ILE A 23 -10.72 -7.70 22.18
N ASP A 24 -11.11 -8.41 23.24
CA ASP A 24 -12.08 -9.49 23.19
C ASP A 24 -13.30 -9.17 24.07
N LYS A 25 -14.30 -8.51 23.46
CA LYS A 25 -15.60 -8.26 24.07
C LYS A 25 -16.64 -9.12 23.34
N PRO A 26 -17.23 -10.12 24.03
CA PRO A 26 -18.07 -11.12 23.36
C PRO A 26 -19.43 -10.57 22.90
N ASN A 27 -19.96 -9.58 23.59
CA ASN A 27 -21.33 -9.09 23.41
C ASN A 27 -21.46 -7.83 22.55
N VAL A 28 -20.54 -7.61 21.60
CA VAL A 28 -20.70 -6.54 20.61
C VAL A 28 -21.84 -6.90 19.67
N ARG A 29 -22.87 -6.05 19.62
CA ARG A 29 -24.08 -6.32 18.81
C ARG A 29 -24.05 -5.66 17.44
N VAL A 30 -23.32 -4.55 17.33
CA VAL A 30 -23.24 -3.81 16.07
C VAL A 30 -21.80 -3.28 15.89
N VAL A 31 -21.26 -3.50 14.73
CA VAL A 31 -20.07 -2.81 14.23
C VAL A 31 -20.51 -1.94 13.06
N VAL A 32 -20.17 -0.65 13.11
CA VAL A 32 -20.50 0.31 12.06
C VAL A 32 -19.20 0.84 11.48
N HIS A 33 -18.98 0.58 10.19
CA HIS A 33 -17.91 1.19 9.42
C HIS A 33 -18.42 2.54 8.91
N VAL A 34 -17.84 3.63 9.41
CA VAL A 34 -18.20 5.00 9.00
C VAL A 34 -17.53 5.34 7.66
N ASP A 35 -16.32 4.82 7.45
CA ASP A 35 -15.59 4.88 6.20
C ASP A 35 -15.45 3.47 5.61
N VAL A 36 -15.29 3.38 4.28
CA VAL A 36 -15.05 2.11 3.60
C VAL A 36 -13.65 1.62 3.95
N PRO A 37 -13.50 0.41 4.53
CA PRO A 37 -12.18 -0.18 4.79
C PRO A 37 -11.36 -0.32 3.50
N ASN A 38 -10.04 -0.19 3.61
CA ASN A 38 -9.14 -0.22 2.45
C ASN A 38 -8.98 -1.64 1.85
N SER A 39 -9.30 -2.67 2.62
CA SER A 39 -9.20 -4.06 2.17
C SER A 39 -10.31 -4.93 2.79
N LEU A 40 -10.52 -6.12 2.21
CA LEU A 40 -11.44 -7.11 2.76
C LEU A 40 -10.96 -7.64 4.10
N GLU A 41 -9.64 -7.73 4.30
CA GLU A 41 -9.02 -8.16 5.54
C GLU A 41 -9.34 -7.19 6.67
N GLU A 42 -9.20 -5.88 6.43
CA GLU A 42 -9.60 -4.84 7.39
C GLU A 42 -11.09 -4.95 7.73
N TYR A 43 -11.93 -5.08 6.69
CA TYR A 43 -13.36 -5.27 6.89
C TYR A 43 -13.66 -6.48 7.79
N TYR A 44 -13.06 -7.63 7.52
CA TYR A 44 -13.28 -8.84 8.32
C TYR A 44 -12.71 -8.73 9.73
N GLN A 45 -11.57 -8.09 9.91
CA GLN A 45 -10.99 -7.85 11.24
C GLN A 45 -11.90 -6.97 12.10
N GLU A 46 -12.52 -5.97 11.52
CA GLU A 46 -13.44 -5.06 12.22
C GLU A 46 -14.81 -5.70 12.42
N ALA A 47 -15.44 -6.22 11.39
CA ALA A 47 -16.73 -6.88 11.43
C ALA A 47 -16.73 -8.12 12.33
N GLY A 48 -15.62 -8.88 12.33
CA GLY A 48 -15.44 -10.09 13.15
C GLY A 48 -15.36 -9.85 14.67
N ARG A 49 -15.45 -8.59 15.11
CA ARG A 49 -15.63 -8.25 16.53
C ARG A 49 -17.06 -8.41 16.99
N ALA A 50 -18.02 -8.41 16.08
CA ALA A 50 -19.43 -8.56 16.39
C ALA A 50 -19.79 -10.03 16.65
N GLY A 51 -20.60 -10.29 17.67
CA GLY A 51 -21.24 -11.58 17.91
C GLY A 51 -20.31 -12.72 18.32
N ARG A 52 -19.18 -12.46 18.95
CA ARG A 52 -18.25 -13.50 19.42
C ARG A 52 -18.84 -14.46 20.45
N ASP A 53 -19.94 -14.08 21.08
CA ASP A 53 -20.72 -14.96 21.98
C ASP A 53 -21.70 -15.89 21.23
N GLY A 54 -21.64 -15.94 19.90
CA GLY A 54 -22.53 -16.74 19.04
C GLY A 54 -23.95 -16.16 18.86
N LYS A 55 -24.24 -15.01 19.46
CA LYS A 55 -25.55 -14.38 19.30
C LYS A 55 -25.58 -13.47 18.07
N LYS A 56 -26.79 -13.24 17.53
CA LYS A 56 -26.99 -12.38 16.38
C LYS A 56 -26.41 -10.99 16.59
N ALA A 57 -25.61 -10.58 15.63
CA ALA A 57 -24.96 -9.28 15.56
C ALA A 57 -24.99 -8.76 14.12
N TYR A 58 -24.66 -7.49 13.93
CA TYR A 58 -24.73 -6.82 12.63
C TYR A 58 -23.41 -6.11 12.35
N ALA A 59 -22.93 -6.23 11.12
CA ALA A 59 -21.91 -5.36 10.56
C ALA A 59 -22.61 -4.43 9.54
N VAL A 60 -22.43 -3.14 9.71
CA VAL A 60 -23.06 -2.10 8.89
C VAL A 60 -21.96 -1.28 8.23
N LEU A 61 -21.99 -1.16 6.92
CA LEU A 61 -21.11 -0.29 6.16
C LEU A 61 -21.92 0.92 5.67
N LEU A 62 -21.51 2.11 6.11
CA LEU A 62 -22.06 3.36 5.59
C LEU A 62 -21.32 3.72 4.31
N THR A 63 -22.05 3.99 3.24
CA THR A 63 -21.46 4.35 1.95
C THR A 63 -22.02 5.67 1.44
N GLY A 64 -21.11 6.53 0.98
CA GLY A 64 -21.43 7.82 0.37
C GLY A 64 -21.20 7.83 -1.14
N HIS A 65 -21.67 8.90 -1.81
CA HIS A 65 -21.54 9.04 -3.27
C HIS A 65 -20.10 9.04 -3.78
N ASN A 66 -19.15 9.46 -2.95
CA ASN A 66 -17.76 9.61 -3.33
C ASN A 66 -16.90 8.36 -3.06
N ASP A 67 -17.39 7.41 -2.25
CA ASP A 67 -16.58 6.28 -1.78
C ASP A 67 -16.07 5.41 -2.91
N LYS A 68 -16.92 5.12 -3.88
CA LYS A 68 -16.52 4.36 -5.07
C LYS A 68 -15.39 5.05 -5.86
N ARG A 69 -15.44 6.38 -5.95
CA ARG A 69 -14.39 7.17 -6.63
C ARG A 69 -13.11 7.19 -5.80
N ASN A 70 -13.23 7.39 -4.49
CA ASN A 70 -12.10 7.39 -3.57
C ASN A 70 -11.42 6.01 -3.55
N LEU A 71 -12.20 4.93 -3.47
CA LEU A 71 -11.68 3.57 -3.49
C LEU A 71 -10.93 3.26 -4.79
N ARG A 72 -11.47 3.68 -5.95
CA ARG A 72 -10.79 3.54 -7.24
C ARG A 72 -9.49 4.33 -7.30
N ARG A 73 -9.49 5.54 -6.74
CA ARG A 73 -8.28 6.36 -6.67
C ARG A 73 -7.23 5.71 -5.78
N HIS A 74 -7.61 5.26 -4.58
CA HIS A 74 -6.69 4.55 -3.69
C HIS A 74 -6.10 3.30 -4.37
N LEU A 75 -6.93 2.57 -5.11
CA LEU A 75 -6.49 1.39 -5.85
C LEU A 75 -5.48 1.78 -6.95
N SER A 76 -5.77 2.80 -7.76
CA SER A 76 -4.85 3.26 -8.81
C SER A 76 -3.56 3.86 -8.26
N ASP A 77 -3.62 4.49 -7.09
CA ASP A 77 -2.44 5.03 -6.42
C ASP A 77 -1.58 3.90 -5.81
N ALA A 78 -2.21 2.85 -5.29
CA ALA A 78 -1.53 1.68 -4.72
C ALA A 78 -0.93 0.76 -5.80
N PHE A 79 -1.62 0.62 -6.93
CA PHE A 79 -1.22 -0.23 -8.06
C PHE A 79 -1.20 0.62 -9.34
N PRO A 80 -0.15 1.41 -9.56
CA PRO A 80 0.02 2.16 -10.81
C PRO A 80 0.01 1.24 -12.01
N ASP A 81 -0.45 1.75 -13.15
CA ASP A 81 -0.45 0.97 -14.39
C ASP A 81 0.97 0.68 -14.90
N ARG A 82 1.06 -0.32 -15.78
CA ARG A 82 2.33 -0.79 -16.34
C ARG A 82 3.12 0.32 -17.03
N ASP A 83 2.43 1.16 -17.78
CA ASP A 83 3.08 2.22 -18.56
C ASP A 83 3.68 3.29 -17.64
N PHE A 84 2.99 3.61 -16.55
CA PHE A 84 3.53 4.51 -15.53
C PHE A 84 4.73 3.89 -14.80
N ILE A 85 4.70 2.59 -14.46
CA ILE A 85 5.83 1.90 -13.82
C ILE A 85 7.05 1.91 -14.74
N LYS A 86 6.87 1.64 -16.01
CA LYS A 86 7.95 1.74 -17.02
C LYS A 86 8.50 3.14 -17.12
N LEU A 87 7.63 4.13 -17.20
CA LEU A 87 8.04 5.54 -17.26
C LEU A 87 8.86 5.93 -16.02
N VAL A 88 8.43 5.50 -14.82
CA VAL A 88 9.19 5.74 -13.58
C VAL A 88 10.57 5.11 -13.66
N TYR A 89 10.70 3.87 -14.16
CA TYR A 89 11.99 3.20 -14.31
C TYR A 89 12.91 3.93 -15.31
N GLU A 90 12.40 4.30 -16.48
CA GLU A 90 13.16 5.05 -17.51
C GLU A 90 13.63 6.42 -16.96
N MET A 91 12.73 7.13 -16.27
CA MET A 91 13.09 8.42 -15.68
C MET A 91 14.02 8.28 -14.48
N LEU A 92 13.94 7.19 -13.71
CA LEU A 92 14.90 6.86 -12.67
C LEU A 92 16.32 6.66 -13.27
N CYS A 93 16.43 5.87 -14.32
CA CYS A 93 17.70 5.67 -15.03
C CYS A 93 18.25 7.02 -15.55
N ASN A 94 17.39 7.85 -16.13
CA ASN A 94 17.77 9.19 -16.60
C ASN A 94 18.25 10.08 -15.45
N PHE A 95 17.53 10.11 -14.32
CA PHE A 95 17.87 10.89 -13.13
C PHE A 95 19.23 10.48 -12.52
N LEU A 96 19.55 9.19 -12.59
CA LEU A 96 20.80 8.62 -12.09
C LEU A 96 21.92 8.62 -13.14
N GLU A 97 21.67 9.18 -14.33
CA GLU A 97 22.61 9.20 -15.45
C GLU A 97 23.11 7.80 -15.85
N ILE A 98 22.20 6.83 -15.87
CA ILE A 98 22.45 5.44 -16.23
C ILE A 98 21.64 5.11 -17.51
N ALA A 99 22.26 4.49 -18.51
CA ALA A 99 21.49 4.01 -19.66
C ALA A 99 20.56 2.86 -19.25
N VAL A 100 19.34 2.83 -19.81
CA VAL A 100 18.38 1.76 -19.51
C VAL A 100 18.97 0.39 -19.84
N GLY A 101 18.96 -0.52 -18.87
CA GLY A 101 19.57 -1.85 -18.98
C GLY A 101 21.05 -1.92 -18.63
N GLU A 102 21.66 -0.80 -18.24
CA GLU A 102 23.04 -0.73 -17.75
C GLU A 102 23.05 -0.46 -16.24
N GLY A 103 24.25 -0.44 -15.64
CA GLY A 103 24.42 -0.10 -14.22
C GLY A 103 24.15 -1.24 -13.24
N TYR A 104 24.23 -2.49 -13.70
CA TYR A 104 24.09 -3.67 -12.82
C TYR A 104 24.98 -3.55 -11.58
N GLN A 105 24.40 -3.78 -10.39
CA GLN A 105 25.03 -3.64 -9.08
C GLN A 105 25.58 -2.23 -8.74
N ARG A 106 25.21 -1.20 -9.50
CA ARG A 106 25.60 0.18 -9.19
C ARG A 106 24.73 0.74 -8.06
N HIS A 107 25.37 1.21 -7.01
CA HIS A 107 24.71 1.92 -5.92
C HIS A 107 24.70 3.43 -6.19
N CYS A 108 23.53 4.04 -6.06
CA CYS A 108 23.35 5.46 -6.27
C CYS A 108 22.61 6.09 -5.08
N GLU A 109 23.02 7.27 -4.67
CA GLU A 109 22.21 8.11 -3.78
C GLU A 109 21.02 8.64 -4.56
N PHE A 110 19.85 8.59 -3.95
CA PHE A 110 18.60 8.93 -4.61
C PHE A 110 17.75 9.84 -3.73
N ASN A 111 17.45 11.03 -4.23
CA ASN A 111 16.53 11.95 -3.59
C ASN A 111 15.15 11.82 -4.21
N PHE A 112 14.27 11.09 -3.54
CA PHE A 112 12.91 10.79 -3.99
C PHE A 112 12.06 12.06 -4.21
N GLU A 113 12.14 13.04 -3.29
CA GLU A 113 11.36 14.29 -3.42
C GLU A 113 11.81 15.11 -4.62
N LEU A 114 13.15 15.22 -4.80
CA LEU A 114 13.72 15.92 -5.96
C LEU A 114 13.34 15.21 -7.26
N PHE A 115 13.39 13.88 -7.30
CA PHE A 115 12.97 13.09 -8.44
C PHE A 115 11.51 13.37 -8.82
N CYS A 116 10.60 13.28 -7.85
CA CYS A 116 9.19 13.58 -8.09
C CYS A 116 8.98 15.03 -8.57
N LYS A 117 9.73 15.99 -8.02
CA LYS A 117 9.65 17.40 -8.43
C LYS A 117 10.15 17.64 -9.84
N VAL A 118 11.29 17.07 -10.22
CA VAL A 118 11.91 17.22 -11.54
C VAL A 118 11.00 16.70 -12.65
N PHE A 119 10.46 15.47 -12.46
CA PHE A 119 9.61 14.84 -13.46
C PHE A 119 8.11 15.12 -13.28
N LYS A 120 7.74 15.93 -12.27
CA LYS A 120 6.34 16.27 -11.92
C LYS A 120 5.49 15.01 -11.65
N PHE A 121 6.08 14.03 -11.04
CA PHE A 121 5.41 12.79 -10.68
C PHE A 121 4.59 12.92 -9.39
N PRO A 122 3.43 12.27 -9.30
CA PRO A 122 2.67 12.19 -8.07
C PRO A 122 3.41 11.31 -7.05
N ILE A 123 3.53 11.77 -5.80
CA ILE A 123 4.37 11.15 -4.76
C ILE A 123 3.96 9.71 -4.51
N LEU A 124 2.69 9.46 -4.18
CA LEU A 124 2.23 8.13 -3.74
C LEU A 124 2.29 7.07 -4.85
N PRO A 125 1.79 7.30 -6.08
CA PRO A 125 1.95 6.35 -7.17
C PRO A 125 3.41 6.07 -7.52
N THR A 126 4.28 7.08 -7.50
CA THR A 126 5.71 6.91 -7.80
C THR A 126 6.41 6.06 -6.74
N HIS A 127 6.12 6.30 -5.47
CA HIS A 127 6.64 5.48 -4.37
C HIS A 127 6.21 4.00 -4.52
N ASN A 128 4.93 3.77 -4.83
CA ASN A 128 4.42 2.42 -5.07
C ASN A 128 5.02 1.77 -6.33
N ALA A 129 5.25 2.54 -7.39
CA ALA A 129 5.96 2.05 -8.58
C ALA A 129 7.39 1.59 -8.26
N LEU A 130 8.15 2.36 -7.46
CA LEU A 130 9.50 1.97 -7.02
C LEU A 130 9.47 0.71 -6.14
N LYS A 131 8.47 0.56 -5.28
CA LYS A 131 8.28 -0.67 -4.48
C LYS A 131 7.97 -1.88 -5.37
N LEU A 132 7.10 -1.72 -6.36
CA LEU A 132 6.78 -2.78 -7.32
C LEU A 132 8.01 -3.18 -8.15
N LEU A 133 8.81 -2.22 -8.61
CA LEU A 133 10.08 -2.49 -9.30
C LEU A 133 11.07 -3.25 -8.39
N THR A 134 11.10 -2.93 -7.08
CA THR A 134 11.92 -3.65 -6.10
C THR A 134 11.40 -5.08 -5.89
N GLN A 135 10.11 -5.27 -5.70
CA GLN A 135 9.50 -6.59 -5.55
C GLN A 135 9.69 -7.49 -6.77
N SER A 136 9.74 -6.87 -7.95
CA SER A 136 9.95 -7.55 -9.22
C SER A 136 11.44 -7.77 -9.56
N GLY A 137 12.36 -7.32 -8.70
CA GLY A 137 13.80 -7.53 -8.86
C GLY A 137 14.49 -6.63 -9.90
N TYR A 138 13.85 -5.56 -10.36
CA TYR A 138 14.48 -4.60 -11.30
C TYR A 138 15.45 -3.67 -10.60
N ILE A 139 15.13 -3.25 -9.39
CA ILE A 139 15.94 -2.36 -8.56
C ILE A 139 15.92 -2.84 -7.13
N GLU A 140 16.82 -2.33 -6.30
CA GLU A 140 16.70 -2.33 -4.85
C GLU A 140 16.56 -0.88 -4.39
N TYR A 141 15.37 -0.52 -3.90
CA TYR A 141 15.07 0.81 -3.36
C TYR A 141 14.98 0.73 -1.85
N ILE A 142 15.90 1.38 -1.16
CA ILE A 142 15.96 1.45 0.30
C ILE A 142 15.63 2.88 0.72
N GLU A 143 14.56 3.02 1.49
CA GLU A 143 14.12 4.29 2.06
C GLU A 143 14.79 4.47 3.43
N GLU A 144 15.64 5.48 3.56
CA GLU A 144 16.28 5.83 4.84
C GLU A 144 15.62 7.09 5.40
N MET A 145 15.23 7.06 6.69
CA MET A 145 14.50 8.18 7.32
C MET A 145 15.37 9.44 7.52
N ASP A 146 16.68 9.28 7.71
CA ASP A 146 17.60 10.38 8.06
C ASP A 146 18.65 10.66 6.99
N HIS A 147 18.65 9.93 5.87
CA HIS A 147 19.63 10.06 4.78
C HIS A 147 18.95 9.99 3.41
N LEU A 148 19.72 10.32 2.36
CA LEU A 148 19.25 10.10 1.00
C LEU A 148 18.96 8.61 0.78
N SER A 149 17.79 8.30 0.22
CA SER A 149 17.44 6.94 -0.16
C SER A 149 18.47 6.37 -1.14
N ARG A 150 18.60 5.04 -1.16
CA ARG A 150 19.53 4.36 -2.07
C ARG A 150 18.78 3.53 -3.08
N VAL A 151 19.31 3.49 -4.29
CA VAL A 151 18.80 2.63 -5.36
C VAL A 151 19.96 1.83 -5.93
N MET A 152 19.74 0.55 -6.13
CA MET A 152 20.63 -0.35 -6.84
C MET A 152 19.89 -1.02 -8.00
N ILE A 153 20.52 -1.05 -9.17
CA ILE A 153 20.00 -1.75 -10.34
C ILE A 153 20.37 -3.23 -10.23
N LEU A 154 19.38 -4.11 -10.26
CA LEU A 154 19.58 -5.56 -10.08
C LEU A 154 19.60 -6.35 -11.37
N VAL A 155 19.23 -5.73 -12.48
CA VAL A 155 19.11 -6.40 -13.78
C VAL A 155 20.05 -5.79 -14.80
N ASP A 156 20.65 -6.63 -15.65
CA ASP A 156 21.35 -6.22 -16.84
C ASP A 156 20.42 -6.17 -18.06
N LYS A 157 20.96 -5.74 -19.20
CA LYS A 157 20.19 -5.57 -20.43
C LYS A 157 19.58 -6.88 -20.95
N GLU A 158 20.26 -8.02 -20.78
CA GLU A 158 19.77 -9.32 -21.22
C GLU A 158 18.67 -9.84 -20.31
N ALA A 159 18.82 -9.67 -19.00
CA ALA A 159 17.85 -10.07 -18.00
C ALA A 159 16.54 -9.27 -18.10
N LEU A 160 16.57 -8.00 -18.53
CA LEU A 160 15.36 -7.19 -18.74
C LEU A 160 14.34 -7.81 -19.69
N TYR A 161 14.79 -8.61 -20.66
CA TYR A 161 13.92 -9.28 -21.64
C TYR A 161 13.41 -10.64 -21.17
N HIS A 162 14.00 -11.21 -20.09
CA HIS A 162 13.74 -12.57 -19.64
C HIS A 162 13.17 -12.68 -18.25
N ILE A 163 12.89 -11.54 -17.57
CA ILE A 163 12.31 -11.58 -16.23
C ILE A 163 10.86 -12.06 -16.33
N HIS A 164 10.68 -13.30 -15.86
CA HIS A 164 9.40 -13.85 -15.47
C HIS A 164 9.39 -13.89 -13.95
N THR A 165 8.45 -13.18 -13.33
CA THR A 165 8.33 -13.23 -11.88
C THR A 165 7.64 -14.52 -11.46
N SER A 166 8.00 -15.06 -10.31
CA SER A 166 7.33 -16.24 -9.73
C SER A 166 5.91 -15.93 -9.23
N ASN A 167 5.48 -14.68 -9.34
CA ASN A 167 4.17 -14.23 -8.89
C ASN A 167 3.31 -13.85 -10.10
N ALA A 168 2.30 -14.68 -10.39
CA ALA A 168 1.38 -14.50 -11.52
C ALA A 168 0.60 -13.17 -11.51
N GLU A 169 0.46 -12.52 -10.34
CA GLU A 169 -0.17 -11.20 -10.25
C GLU A 169 0.79 -10.09 -10.71
N VAL A 170 2.08 -10.25 -10.45
CA VAL A 170 3.11 -9.30 -10.90
C VAL A 170 3.37 -9.48 -12.40
N ASP A 171 3.35 -10.71 -12.93
CA ASP A 171 3.46 -10.98 -14.39
C ASP A 171 2.28 -10.41 -15.19
N ARG A 172 1.13 -10.20 -14.57
CA ARG A 172 -0.01 -9.50 -15.21
C ARG A 172 0.16 -7.98 -15.25
N VAL A 173 1.02 -7.42 -14.40
CA VAL A 173 1.30 -5.99 -14.32
C VAL A 173 2.52 -5.61 -15.13
N LEU A 174 3.47 -6.51 -15.33
CA LEU A 174 4.66 -6.37 -16.18
C LEU A 174 4.43 -6.93 -17.58
#